data_dabbd3a17db6f5e29f92256907515a2a
#
_entry.id   dabbd3a17db6f5e29f92256907515a2a
#
_cell.length_a   1.000
_cell.length_b   1.000
_cell.length_c   1.000
_cell.angle_alpha   90.00
_cell.angle_beta   90.00
_cell.angle_gamma   90.00
#
_symmetry.space_group_name_H-M   'P 1'
#
loop_
_entity.id
_entity.type
_entity.pdbx_description
1 polymer ?
#
loop_
_entity_poly.entity_id
_entity_poly.type
_entity_poly.pdbx_seq_one_letter_code
_entity_poly.pdbx_strand_id
1 'polypeptide(L)'
;MATLDPFNARRTLSVGGEYYALAGLDEQGIDTSSLPYSIRILLEGALRGNDGFLVSEKDIRNIAGWTPNGERGEIPFRPSRVILQDFTGVPAVVDLAALRDAMVEMGGDPEKVNPQVPVDLVIDHSVQVDIDGSNSEALDMNLDIEYHRNMERYTFCLLYTSPSPRDRG
;
A
#
# COMPACT_ATOMS: atom_id res chain seq x y z
N MET A 1 8.54 4.05 13.88
CA MET A 1 8.64 5.35 14.63
C MET A 1 7.27 5.66 15.18
N ALA A 2 7.18 6.34 16.33
CA ALA A 2 5.89 6.76 16.88
C ALA A 2 5.33 7.92 16.05
N THR A 3 4.04 7.89 15.76
CA THR A 3 3.35 8.98 15.06
C THR A 3 3.16 10.16 16.03
N LEU A 4 3.55 11.35 15.60
CA LEU A 4 3.35 12.58 16.32
C LEU A 4 1.93 13.14 16.04
N ASP A 5 1.36 13.84 16.99
CA ASP A 5 0.04 14.48 16.81
C ASP A 5 0.04 15.96 17.31
N PRO A 6 0.81 16.85 16.64
CA PRO A 6 0.92 18.24 17.05
C PRO A 6 -0.38 19.01 16.88
N PHE A 7 -1.32 18.51 16.09
CA PHE A 7 -2.61 19.14 15.81
C PHE A 7 -3.75 18.57 16.64
N ASN A 8 -3.47 17.62 17.55
CA ASN A 8 -4.50 16.91 18.29
C ASN A 8 -5.63 16.39 17.39
N ALA A 9 -5.21 15.82 16.26
CA ALA A 9 -6.13 15.32 15.22
C ALA A 9 -6.61 13.88 15.46
N ARG A 10 -5.86 13.11 16.24
CA ARG A 10 -6.14 11.70 16.51
C ARG A 10 -7.41 11.54 17.34
N ARG A 11 -8.28 10.63 16.92
CA ARG A 11 -9.56 10.32 17.56
C ARG A 11 -9.77 8.81 17.57
N THR A 12 -10.58 8.33 18.49
CA THR A 12 -10.95 6.92 18.61
C THR A 12 -12.39 6.71 18.14
N LEU A 13 -12.63 5.67 17.35
CA LEU A 13 -13.96 5.25 16.96
C LEU A 13 -14.63 4.46 18.09
N SER A 14 -15.95 4.60 18.25
CA SER A 14 -16.73 3.89 19.26
C SER A 14 -16.70 2.37 19.12
N VAL A 15 -16.43 1.88 17.91
CA VAL A 15 -16.32 0.45 17.57
C VAL A 15 -14.88 -0.08 17.63
N GLY A 16 -13.96 0.72 18.14
CA GLY A 16 -12.52 0.45 18.14
C GLY A 16 -11.82 0.95 16.87
N GLY A 17 -10.51 1.20 16.99
CA GLY A 17 -9.69 1.81 15.93
C GLY A 17 -9.55 3.32 16.08
N GLU A 18 -8.66 3.89 15.28
CA GLU A 18 -8.30 5.31 15.32
C GLU A 18 -8.53 5.95 13.95
N TYR A 19 -8.83 7.24 13.96
CA TYR A 19 -8.89 8.07 12.76
C TYR A 19 -8.29 9.45 13.05
N TYR A 20 -8.04 10.22 12.00
CA TYR A 20 -7.49 11.57 12.10
C TYR A 20 -8.51 12.57 11.60
N ALA A 21 -8.96 13.47 12.50
CA ALA A 21 -9.96 14.47 12.22
C ALA A 21 -9.32 15.79 11.82
N LEU A 22 -9.72 16.37 10.69
CA LEU A 22 -9.26 17.69 10.26
C LEU A 22 -9.69 18.80 11.24
N ALA A 23 -10.74 18.55 12.02
CA ALA A 23 -11.16 19.47 13.10
C ALA A 23 -10.04 19.84 14.08
N GLY A 24 -9.02 18.99 14.24
CA GLY A 24 -7.86 19.35 15.06
C GLY A 24 -7.05 20.52 14.51
N LEU A 25 -7.02 20.71 13.19
CA LEU A 25 -6.43 21.89 12.54
C LEU A 25 -7.35 23.11 12.70
N ASP A 26 -8.67 22.92 12.51
CA ASP A 26 -9.65 24.02 12.66
C ASP A 26 -9.63 24.60 14.09
N GLU A 27 -9.48 23.74 15.10
CA GLU A 27 -9.31 24.13 16.52
C GLU A 27 -8.04 24.99 16.75
N GLN A 28 -7.04 24.86 15.88
CA GLN A 28 -5.81 25.64 15.89
C GLN A 28 -5.83 26.84 14.91
N GLY A 29 -6.99 27.17 14.36
CA GLY A 29 -7.19 28.32 13.48
C GLY A 29 -6.77 28.06 12.02
N ILE A 30 -6.58 26.83 11.63
CA ILE A 30 -6.28 26.42 10.25
C ILE A 30 -7.59 25.95 9.60
N ASP A 31 -8.23 26.83 8.82
CA ASP A 31 -9.52 26.52 8.18
C ASP A 31 -9.36 25.45 7.07
N THR A 32 -9.94 24.29 7.31
CA THR A 32 -9.96 23.17 6.34
C THR A 32 -11.26 23.06 5.56
N SER A 33 -12.26 23.91 5.86
CA SER A 33 -13.61 23.81 5.29
C SER A 33 -13.67 24.09 3.79
N SER A 34 -12.77 24.94 3.28
CA SER A 34 -12.69 25.33 1.87
C SER A 34 -11.89 24.34 1.01
N LEU A 35 -11.19 23.37 1.62
CA LEU A 35 -10.35 22.41 0.90
C LEU A 35 -11.19 21.42 0.08
N PRO A 36 -10.81 21.13 -1.17
CA PRO A 36 -11.40 20.01 -1.94
C PRO A 36 -11.23 18.68 -1.22
N TYR A 37 -12.14 17.74 -1.43
CA TYR A 37 -12.07 16.41 -0.79
C TYR A 37 -10.77 15.68 -1.07
N SER A 38 -10.20 15.78 -2.28
CA SER A 38 -8.90 15.17 -2.61
C SER A 38 -7.77 15.73 -1.76
N ILE A 39 -7.76 17.04 -1.50
CA ILE A 39 -6.76 17.67 -0.64
C ILE A 39 -6.97 17.28 0.83
N ARG A 40 -8.22 17.16 1.27
CA ARG A 40 -8.52 16.69 2.64
C ARG A 40 -8.03 15.26 2.87
N ILE A 41 -8.13 14.37 1.87
CA ILE A 41 -7.63 13.00 1.94
C ILE A 41 -6.09 12.99 2.07
N LEU A 42 -5.40 13.82 1.27
CA LEU A 42 -3.94 13.96 1.37
C LEU A 42 -3.53 14.53 2.73
N LEU A 43 -4.26 15.52 3.23
CA LEU A 43 -4.03 16.15 4.53
C LEU A 43 -4.23 15.14 5.68
N GLU A 44 -5.30 14.36 5.64
CA GLU A 44 -5.52 13.28 6.61
C GLU A 44 -4.40 12.24 6.57
N GLY A 45 -3.95 11.85 5.38
CA GLY A 45 -2.82 10.97 5.20
C GLY A 45 -1.52 11.52 5.80
N ALA A 46 -1.26 12.82 5.64
CA ALA A 46 -0.11 13.50 6.23
C ALA A 46 -0.20 13.55 7.77
N LEU A 47 -1.38 13.85 8.33
CA LEU A 47 -1.62 13.83 9.78
C LEU A 47 -1.33 12.44 10.36
N ARG A 48 -1.83 11.39 9.71
CA ARG A 48 -1.61 10.00 10.13
C ARG A 48 -0.15 9.58 10.01
N GLY A 49 0.56 10.09 8.99
CA GLY A 49 1.95 9.75 8.70
C GLY A 49 2.99 10.61 9.40
N ASN A 50 2.56 11.60 10.20
CA ASN A 50 3.50 12.55 10.82
C ASN A 50 4.43 11.85 11.81
N ASP A 51 5.71 11.77 11.45
CA ASP A 51 6.78 11.22 12.27
C ASP A 51 7.88 12.26 12.58
N GLY A 52 7.69 13.48 12.09
CA GLY A 52 8.64 14.60 12.24
C GLY A 52 9.87 14.50 11.34
N PHE A 53 10.00 13.44 10.52
CA PHE A 53 11.13 13.20 9.64
C PHE A 53 10.69 13.05 8.17
N LEU A 54 9.91 12.04 7.83
CA LEU A 54 9.38 11.84 6.47
C LEU A 54 8.19 12.76 6.21
N VAL A 55 7.34 12.94 7.21
CA VAL A 55 6.21 13.87 7.18
C VAL A 55 6.32 14.80 8.38
N SER A 56 6.59 16.05 8.12
CA SER A 56 6.76 17.09 9.14
C SER A 56 5.48 17.91 9.36
N GLU A 57 5.43 18.67 10.45
CA GLU A 57 4.36 19.64 10.70
C GLU A 57 4.29 20.71 9.59
N LYS A 58 5.44 21.10 9.03
CA LYS A 58 5.52 22.05 7.92
C LYS A 58 4.79 21.51 6.68
N ASP A 59 4.93 20.22 6.37
CA ASP A 59 4.26 19.59 5.22
C ASP A 59 2.75 19.59 5.42
N ILE A 60 2.27 19.28 6.62
CA ILE A 60 0.85 19.36 6.98
C ILE A 60 0.31 20.77 6.77
N ARG A 61 1.01 21.79 7.26
CA ARG A 61 0.62 23.21 7.08
C ARG A 61 0.64 23.61 5.60
N ASN A 62 1.59 23.14 4.82
CA ASN A 62 1.66 23.38 3.37
C ASN A 62 0.44 22.79 2.64
N ILE A 63 0.05 21.56 2.98
CA ILE A 63 -1.14 20.92 2.39
C ILE A 63 -2.41 21.67 2.82
N ALA A 64 -2.52 22.03 4.10
CA ALA A 64 -3.66 22.77 4.62
C ALA A 64 -3.80 24.18 4.03
N GLY A 65 -2.68 24.81 3.66
CA GLY A 65 -2.65 26.11 2.96
C GLY A 65 -2.92 26.04 1.46
N TRP A 66 -3.38 24.91 0.93
CA TRP A 66 -3.66 24.76 -0.49
C TRP A 66 -4.72 25.76 -1.00
N THR A 67 -4.44 26.37 -2.15
CA THR A 67 -5.40 27.24 -2.87
C THR A 67 -5.43 26.88 -4.35
N PRO A 68 -6.52 27.13 -5.10
CA PRO A 68 -6.64 26.76 -6.51
C PRO A 68 -5.51 27.29 -7.41
N ASN A 69 -5.04 28.50 -7.14
CA ASN A 69 -4.02 29.21 -7.93
C ASN A 69 -2.69 29.37 -7.18
N GLY A 70 -2.50 28.66 -6.06
CA GLY A 70 -1.29 28.73 -5.26
C GLY A 70 -0.10 28.03 -5.92
N GLU A 71 1.09 28.32 -5.43
CA GLU A 71 2.29 27.57 -5.79
C GLU A 71 2.15 26.10 -5.40
N ARG A 72 2.69 25.22 -6.22
CA ARG A 72 2.69 23.77 -6.01
C ARG A 72 4.05 23.35 -5.52
N GLY A 73 4.14 22.93 -4.27
CA GLY A 73 5.32 22.26 -3.73
C GLY A 73 5.17 20.75 -3.76
N GLU A 74 6.27 20.07 -3.54
CA GLU A 74 6.27 18.64 -3.25
C GLU A 74 5.67 18.40 -1.87
N ILE A 75 4.92 17.31 -1.74
CA ILE A 75 4.36 16.86 -0.48
C ILE A 75 4.75 15.40 -0.25
N PRO A 76 5.08 15.00 0.98
CA PRO A 76 5.31 13.61 1.30
C PRO A 76 3.99 12.85 1.19
N PHE A 77 4.03 11.70 0.52
CA PHE A 77 2.88 10.81 0.41
C PHE A 77 3.24 9.42 0.91
N ARG A 78 2.52 8.96 1.92
CA ARG A 78 2.64 7.62 2.45
C ARG A 78 1.26 6.95 2.43
N PRO A 79 1.03 5.98 1.53
CA PRO A 79 -0.24 5.27 1.48
C PRO A 79 -0.44 4.45 2.75
N SER A 80 -1.68 4.20 3.13
CA SER A 80 -2.00 3.32 4.26
C SER A 80 -1.85 1.84 3.90
N ARG A 81 -1.93 1.51 2.61
CA ARG A 81 -1.81 0.17 2.06
C ARG A 81 -1.41 0.25 0.59
N VAL A 82 -0.68 -0.75 0.11
CA VAL A 82 -0.38 -0.95 -1.31
C VAL A 82 -1.03 -2.26 -1.75
N ILE A 83 -1.72 -2.24 -2.87
CA ILE A 83 -2.24 -3.43 -3.54
C ILE A 83 -1.43 -3.64 -4.80
N LEU A 84 -0.85 -4.82 -4.92
CA LEU A 84 -0.10 -5.24 -6.09
C LEU A 84 -0.92 -6.29 -6.84
N GLN A 85 -1.02 -6.11 -8.12
CA GLN A 85 -1.50 -7.11 -9.06
C GLN A 85 -0.35 -8.09 -9.38
N ASP A 86 -0.62 -9.30 -9.84
CA ASP A 86 0.39 -10.34 -10.02
C ASP A 86 1.51 -9.98 -11.01
N PHE A 87 1.23 -9.21 -12.08
CA PHE A 87 2.26 -8.75 -13.02
C PHE A 87 3.24 -7.74 -12.40
N THR A 88 2.79 -6.93 -11.47
CA THR A 88 3.62 -5.95 -10.75
C THR A 88 4.14 -6.50 -9.44
N GLY A 89 3.37 -7.35 -8.79
CA GLY A 89 3.65 -7.88 -7.47
C GLY A 89 4.73 -8.93 -7.46
N VAL A 90 4.74 -9.88 -8.41
CA VAL A 90 5.75 -10.93 -8.45
C VAL A 90 7.17 -10.36 -8.61
N PRO A 91 7.46 -9.44 -9.54
CA PRO A 91 8.77 -8.79 -9.59
C PRO A 91 9.14 -8.07 -8.28
N ALA A 92 8.21 -7.36 -7.66
CA ALA A 92 8.47 -6.66 -6.40
C ALA A 92 8.83 -7.63 -5.25
N VAL A 93 8.17 -8.80 -5.18
CA VAL A 93 8.50 -9.84 -4.19
C VAL A 93 9.86 -10.45 -4.47
N VAL A 94 10.22 -10.67 -5.74
CA VAL A 94 11.57 -11.15 -6.14
C VAL A 94 12.64 -10.15 -5.71
N ASP A 95 12.42 -8.86 -5.94
CA ASP A 95 13.37 -7.81 -5.52
C ASP A 95 13.54 -7.78 -4.00
N LEU A 96 12.45 -7.92 -3.23
CA LEU A 96 12.52 -8.00 -1.77
C LEU A 96 13.31 -9.24 -1.31
N ALA A 97 13.12 -10.39 -1.96
CA ALA A 97 13.86 -11.61 -1.65
C ALA A 97 15.37 -11.41 -1.94
N ALA A 98 15.72 -10.87 -3.11
CA ALA A 98 17.10 -10.58 -3.47
C ALA A 98 17.77 -9.57 -2.50
N LEU A 99 17.03 -8.55 -2.06
CA LEU A 99 17.50 -7.59 -1.06
C LEU A 99 17.76 -8.27 0.31
N ARG A 100 16.95 -9.24 0.71
CA ARG A 100 17.18 -10.02 1.93
C ARG A 100 18.44 -10.87 1.81
N ASP A 101 18.66 -11.54 0.69
CA ASP A 101 19.88 -12.31 0.44
C ASP A 101 21.12 -11.40 0.49
N ALA A 102 21.09 -10.27 -0.18
CA ALA A 102 22.17 -9.28 -0.14
C ALA A 102 22.42 -8.74 1.29
N MET A 103 21.36 -8.55 2.08
CA MET A 103 21.49 -8.13 3.49
C MET A 103 22.22 -9.19 4.32
N VAL A 104 21.93 -10.48 4.11
CA VAL A 104 22.63 -11.59 4.77
C VAL A 104 24.11 -11.63 4.37
N GLU A 105 24.42 -11.50 3.07
CA GLU A 105 25.79 -11.46 2.57
C GLU A 105 26.62 -10.31 3.18
N MET A 106 25.99 -9.16 3.42
CA MET A 106 26.60 -8.03 4.09
C MET A 106 26.67 -8.16 5.62
N GLY A 107 26.20 -9.26 6.19
CA GLY A 107 26.17 -9.48 7.64
C GLY A 107 25.10 -8.67 8.38
N GLY A 108 24.08 -8.19 7.66
CA GLY A 108 22.93 -7.47 8.23
C GLY A 108 21.79 -8.39 8.58
N ASP A 109 20.74 -7.82 9.12
CA ASP A 109 19.50 -8.51 9.52
C ASP A 109 18.47 -8.46 8.38
N PRO A 110 18.16 -9.60 7.71
CA PRO A 110 17.21 -9.64 6.60
C PRO A 110 15.78 -9.26 6.99
N GLU A 111 15.41 -9.36 8.27
CA GLU A 111 14.06 -8.98 8.75
C GLU A 111 13.81 -7.47 8.66
N LYS A 112 14.86 -6.67 8.49
CA LYS A 112 14.75 -5.23 8.23
C LYS A 112 14.31 -4.89 6.80
N VAL A 113 14.41 -5.85 5.87
CA VAL A 113 13.99 -5.68 4.48
C VAL A 113 12.51 -6.06 4.37
N ASN A 114 11.65 -5.10 4.62
CA ASN A 114 10.20 -5.23 4.50
C ASN A 114 9.58 -3.94 3.97
N PRO A 115 8.43 -4.00 3.30
CA PRO A 115 7.65 -2.81 2.98
C PRO A 115 7.31 -2.02 4.25
N GLN A 116 7.36 -0.69 4.16
CA GLN A 116 7.05 0.19 5.30
C GLN A 116 5.55 0.35 5.57
N VAL A 117 4.71 -0.12 4.65
CA VAL A 117 3.25 -0.14 4.75
C VAL A 117 2.74 -1.53 4.39
N PRO A 118 1.55 -1.92 4.85
CA PRO A 118 0.95 -3.19 4.44
C PRO A 118 0.84 -3.30 2.92
N VAL A 119 1.25 -4.44 2.38
CA VAL A 119 1.21 -4.75 0.94
C VAL A 119 0.48 -6.06 0.74
N ASP A 120 -0.53 -6.05 -0.12
CA ASP A 120 -1.26 -7.25 -0.52
C ASP A 120 -1.00 -7.54 -2.00
N LEU A 121 -0.62 -8.77 -2.29
CA LEU A 121 -0.56 -9.28 -3.64
C LEU A 121 -1.88 -9.98 -3.97
N VAL A 122 -2.59 -9.44 -4.97
CA VAL A 122 -3.88 -9.98 -5.42
C VAL A 122 -3.73 -10.50 -6.83
N ILE A 123 -4.04 -11.78 -7.02
CA ILE A 123 -4.03 -12.42 -8.34
C ILE A 123 -5.36 -12.10 -9.02
N ASP A 124 -5.31 -11.32 -10.08
CA ASP A 124 -6.49 -10.83 -10.81
C ASP A 124 -6.36 -10.86 -12.33
N HIS A 125 -5.41 -11.65 -12.85
CA HIS A 125 -5.18 -11.70 -14.28
C HIS A 125 -6.36 -12.36 -15.03
N SER A 126 -6.57 -11.92 -16.27
CA SER A 126 -7.60 -12.48 -17.16
C SER A 126 -7.13 -13.80 -17.77
N VAL A 127 -8.03 -14.75 -17.87
CA VAL A 127 -7.80 -15.98 -18.65
C VAL A 127 -7.93 -15.66 -20.13
N GLN A 128 -6.89 -15.99 -20.90
CA GLN A 128 -6.94 -15.85 -22.36
C GLN A 128 -7.80 -16.96 -22.96
N VAL A 129 -8.70 -16.62 -23.88
CA VAL A 129 -9.53 -17.59 -24.59
C VAL A 129 -8.77 -18.08 -25.80
N ASP A 130 -8.18 -19.28 -25.71
CA ASP A 130 -7.51 -19.96 -26.82
C ASP A 130 -8.46 -20.90 -27.56
N ILE A 131 -9.44 -21.45 -26.85
CA ILE A 131 -10.46 -22.37 -27.35
C ILE A 131 -11.82 -21.72 -27.18
N ASP A 132 -12.54 -21.55 -28.27
CA ASP A 132 -13.84 -20.91 -28.25
C ASP A 132 -14.96 -21.79 -27.68
N GLY A 133 -16.09 -21.17 -27.34
CA GLY A 133 -17.21 -21.83 -26.70
C GLY A 133 -18.01 -22.82 -27.59
N SER A 134 -17.55 -23.09 -28.81
CA SER A 134 -18.12 -24.20 -29.63
C SER A 134 -17.70 -25.57 -29.10
N ASN A 135 -16.64 -25.65 -28.30
CA ASN A 135 -16.23 -26.81 -27.55
C ASN A 135 -16.82 -26.79 -26.14
N SER A 136 -17.55 -27.84 -25.76
CA SER A 136 -18.16 -27.94 -24.42
C SER A 136 -17.16 -27.98 -23.27
N GLU A 137 -15.91 -28.36 -23.54
CA GLU A 137 -14.79 -28.43 -22.57
C GLU A 137 -13.88 -27.20 -22.64
N ALA A 138 -14.27 -26.17 -23.42
CA ALA A 138 -13.44 -24.99 -23.65
C ALA A 138 -12.95 -24.31 -22.38
N LEU A 139 -13.78 -24.24 -21.34
CA LEU A 139 -13.41 -23.61 -20.07
C LEU A 139 -12.24 -24.35 -19.41
N ASP A 140 -12.37 -25.67 -19.24
CA ASP A 140 -11.34 -26.49 -18.58
C ASP A 140 -10.04 -26.48 -19.39
N MET A 141 -10.13 -26.57 -20.71
CA MET A 141 -8.96 -26.51 -21.59
C MET A 141 -8.26 -25.15 -21.54
N ASN A 142 -9.01 -24.05 -21.51
CA ASN A 142 -8.41 -22.70 -21.37
C ASN A 142 -7.75 -22.52 -20.01
N LEU A 143 -8.34 -23.04 -18.93
CA LEU A 143 -7.75 -23.00 -17.59
C LEU A 143 -6.45 -23.82 -17.53
N ASP A 144 -6.42 -25.02 -18.11
CA ASP A 144 -5.21 -25.84 -18.15
C ASP A 144 -4.07 -25.13 -18.90
N ILE A 145 -4.39 -24.51 -20.05
CA ILE A 145 -3.41 -23.71 -20.81
C ILE A 145 -2.91 -22.53 -19.98
N GLU A 146 -3.80 -21.84 -19.28
CA GLU A 146 -3.47 -20.71 -18.43
C GLU A 146 -2.54 -21.10 -17.28
N TYR A 147 -2.85 -22.18 -16.57
CA TYR A 147 -1.98 -22.72 -15.52
C TYR A 147 -0.61 -23.10 -16.05
N HIS A 148 -0.55 -23.71 -17.24
CA HIS A 148 0.72 -24.08 -17.85
C HIS A 148 1.57 -22.86 -18.24
N ARG A 149 0.96 -21.84 -18.84
CA ARG A 149 1.65 -20.58 -19.20
C ARG A 149 2.22 -19.84 -18.01
N ASN A 150 1.53 -19.88 -16.89
CA ASN A 150 1.87 -19.11 -15.70
C ASN A 150 2.45 -19.98 -14.58
N MET A 151 2.84 -21.21 -14.87
CA MET A 151 3.27 -22.18 -13.86
C MET A 151 4.42 -21.66 -12.98
N GLU A 152 5.41 -21.01 -13.57
CA GLU A 152 6.54 -20.44 -12.81
C GLU A 152 6.07 -19.35 -11.86
N ARG A 153 5.17 -18.47 -12.33
CA ARG A 153 4.59 -17.40 -11.51
C ARG A 153 3.76 -17.95 -10.37
N TYR A 154 2.88 -18.90 -10.65
CA TYR A 154 2.07 -19.55 -9.60
C TYR A 154 2.93 -20.28 -8.60
N THR A 155 3.95 -21.02 -9.06
CA THR A 155 4.89 -21.70 -8.18
C THR A 155 5.59 -20.69 -7.26
N PHE A 156 6.07 -19.59 -7.79
CA PHE A 156 6.71 -18.53 -7.00
C PHE A 156 5.73 -17.90 -5.99
N CYS A 157 4.55 -17.48 -6.41
CA CYS A 157 3.55 -16.88 -5.54
C CYS A 157 3.09 -17.83 -4.43
N LEU A 158 2.82 -19.09 -4.76
CA LEU A 158 2.35 -20.09 -3.79
C LEU A 158 3.43 -20.48 -2.78
N LEU A 159 4.69 -20.57 -3.22
CA LEU A 159 5.79 -20.91 -2.34
C LEU A 159 6.15 -19.81 -1.34
N TYR A 160 6.08 -18.53 -1.77
CA TYR A 160 6.56 -17.41 -0.96
C TYR A 160 5.47 -16.62 -0.25
N THR A 161 4.21 -16.70 -0.71
CA THR A 161 3.11 -15.89 -0.18
C THR A 161 2.07 -16.70 0.58
N SER A 162 1.99 -18.01 0.39
CA SER A 162 1.06 -18.86 1.13
C SER A 162 1.73 -19.42 2.37
N PRO A 163 1.08 -19.32 3.55
CA PRO A 163 1.57 -20.03 4.72
C PRO A 163 1.63 -21.51 4.40
N SER A 164 2.77 -22.15 4.66
CA SER A 164 2.93 -23.57 4.51
C SER A 164 1.84 -24.31 5.29
N PRO A 165 1.31 -25.45 4.81
CA PRO A 165 0.42 -26.28 5.62
C PRO A 165 1.02 -26.69 6.97
N ARG A 166 2.36 -26.61 7.10
CA ARG A 166 3.08 -26.87 8.37
C ARG A 166 2.98 -25.71 9.37
N ASP A 167 2.66 -24.49 8.89
CA ASP A 167 2.56 -23.30 9.73
C ASP A 167 1.14 -23.12 10.31
N ARG A 168 0.24 -24.05 10.02
CA ARG A 168 -1.14 -24.10 10.53
C ARG A 168 -1.30 -25.11 11.67
N GLY A 169 -0.22 -25.41 12.38
CA GLY A 169 -0.24 -26.28 13.56
C GLY A 169 -0.80 -25.60 14.78
#